data_0a1853e5f52d92877c47b4435ed6dd89
#
_entry.id   0a1853e5f52d92877c47b4435ed6dd89
#
_cell.length_a   1.000
_cell.length_b   1.000
_cell.length_c   1.000
_cell.angle_alpha   90.00
_cell.angle_beta   90.00
_cell.angle_gamma   90.00
#
_symmetry.space_group_name_H-M   'P 1'
#
loop_
_entity.id
_entity.type
_entity.pdbx_description
1 polymer ?
#
loop_
_entity_poly.entity_id
_entity_poly.type
_entity_poly.pdbx_seq_one_letter_code
_entity_poly.pdbx_strand_id
1 'polypeptide(L)'
;MWILGCGYVGQRLARHYLAAGQPLVAVTRTAASCQALSAAGIPALARDLAVEPLEDLHWAGEAVFHLAPPPAEGGEDRLTRHLVTAFRQGGHPRRLVYMSTTGVYGDCGGDWVDESRPPAPAAPRAWRRWD
;
A
#
# COMPACT_ATOMS: atom_id res chain seq x y z
N MET A 1 -2.92 -8.89 10.31
CA MET A 1 -2.03 -8.08 9.43
C MET A 1 -2.78 -7.69 8.18
N TRP A 2 -2.50 -6.50 7.62
CA TRP A 2 -3.17 -5.99 6.43
C TRP A 2 -2.18 -5.77 5.28
N ILE A 3 -2.57 -6.13 4.05
CA ILE A 3 -1.82 -5.83 2.82
C ILE A 3 -2.71 -4.96 1.93
N LEU A 4 -2.46 -3.68 1.87
CA LEU A 4 -3.22 -2.69 1.11
C LEU A 4 -2.63 -2.53 -0.28
N GLY A 5 -3.35 -3.00 -1.31
CA GLY A 5 -2.84 -3.08 -2.69
C GLY A 5 -2.10 -4.40 -2.96
N CYS A 6 -2.85 -5.50 -3.07
CA CYS A 6 -2.27 -6.84 -3.26
C CYS A 6 -2.02 -7.16 -4.74
N GLY A 7 -1.13 -6.40 -5.38
CA GLY A 7 -0.60 -6.67 -6.71
C GLY A 7 0.54 -7.70 -6.69
N TYR A 8 1.50 -7.55 -7.61
CA TYR A 8 2.63 -8.48 -7.77
C TYR A 8 3.44 -8.71 -6.49
N VAL A 9 3.86 -7.65 -5.82
CA VAL A 9 4.63 -7.71 -4.56
C VAL A 9 3.75 -8.20 -3.43
N GLY A 10 2.53 -7.64 -3.30
CA GLY A 10 1.60 -7.99 -2.23
C GLY A 10 1.22 -9.48 -2.22
N GLN A 11 1.02 -10.09 -3.38
CA GLN A 11 0.73 -11.52 -3.46
C GLN A 11 1.91 -12.40 -3.01
N ARG A 12 3.16 -12.01 -3.31
CA ARG A 12 4.34 -12.73 -2.82
C ARG A 12 4.47 -12.62 -1.32
N LEU A 13 4.29 -11.42 -0.82
CA LEU A 13 4.27 -11.15 0.61
C LEU A 13 3.18 -11.95 1.32
N ALA A 14 1.96 -11.95 0.79
CA ALA A 14 0.83 -12.71 1.34
C ALA A 14 1.14 -14.20 1.42
N ARG A 15 1.63 -14.81 0.35
CA ARG A 15 1.99 -16.22 0.34
C ARG A 15 3.08 -16.56 1.36
N HIS A 16 4.09 -15.69 1.48
CA HIS A 16 5.17 -15.87 2.46
C HIS A 16 4.64 -15.90 3.90
N TYR A 17 3.81 -14.94 4.26
CA TYR A 17 3.23 -14.87 5.60
C TYR A 17 2.23 -15.99 5.89
N LEU A 18 1.38 -16.35 4.91
CA LEU A 18 0.45 -17.49 5.06
C LEU A 18 1.19 -18.81 5.23
N ALA A 19 2.28 -19.03 4.48
CA ALA A 19 3.12 -20.22 4.64
C ALA A 19 3.79 -20.29 6.03
N ALA A 20 4.03 -19.15 6.66
CA ALA A 20 4.52 -19.03 8.03
C ALA A 20 3.39 -19.09 9.10
N GLY A 21 2.16 -19.42 8.71
CA GLY A 21 1.01 -19.49 9.61
C GLY A 21 0.51 -18.16 10.14
N GLN A 22 0.90 -17.04 9.53
CA GLN A 22 0.51 -15.70 9.97
C GLN A 22 -0.81 -15.27 9.30
N PRO A 23 -1.86 -14.95 10.07
CA PRO A 23 -3.13 -14.50 9.49
C PRO A 23 -2.99 -13.11 8.87
N LEU A 24 -3.59 -12.94 7.69
CA LEU A 24 -3.63 -11.65 7.00
C LEU A 24 -4.93 -11.47 6.20
N VAL A 25 -5.21 -10.21 5.86
CA VAL A 25 -6.24 -9.84 4.89
C VAL A 25 -5.61 -8.91 3.85
N ALA A 26 -5.77 -9.25 2.58
CA ALA A 26 -5.37 -8.42 1.47
C ALA A 26 -6.54 -7.50 1.06
N VAL A 27 -6.26 -6.21 0.89
CA VAL A 27 -7.26 -5.26 0.38
C VAL A 27 -6.96 -4.93 -1.07
N THR A 28 -7.97 -5.04 -1.92
CA THR A 28 -7.89 -4.76 -3.34
C THR A 28 -9.09 -3.94 -3.81
N ARG A 29 -8.92 -3.11 -4.84
CA ARG A 29 -9.95 -2.15 -5.25
C ARG A 29 -11.20 -2.78 -5.85
N THR A 30 -11.08 -3.91 -6.54
CA THR A 30 -12.19 -4.49 -7.32
C THR A 30 -12.62 -5.85 -6.81
N ALA A 31 -13.91 -6.16 -6.93
CA ALA A 31 -14.45 -7.48 -6.61
C ALA A 31 -13.79 -8.60 -7.43
N ALA A 32 -13.50 -8.37 -8.71
CA ALA A 32 -12.82 -9.34 -9.56
C ALA A 32 -11.41 -9.69 -9.02
N SER A 33 -10.62 -8.68 -8.62
CA SER A 33 -9.31 -8.91 -8.01
C SER A 33 -9.43 -9.62 -6.66
N CYS A 34 -10.44 -9.28 -5.86
CA CYS A 34 -10.73 -9.96 -4.59
C CYS A 34 -11.01 -11.45 -4.81
N GLN A 35 -11.90 -11.78 -5.75
CA GLN A 35 -12.21 -13.17 -6.11
C GLN A 35 -10.98 -13.94 -6.59
N ALA A 36 -10.14 -13.33 -7.44
CA ALA A 36 -8.90 -13.95 -7.92
C ALA A 36 -7.91 -14.24 -6.77
N LEU A 37 -7.76 -13.33 -5.81
CA LEU A 37 -6.93 -13.54 -4.63
C LEU A 37 -7.48 -14.65 -3.74
N SER A 38 -8.79 -14.65 -3.49
CA SER A 38 -9.45 -15.70 -2.69
C SER A 38 -9.32 -17.07 -3.34
N ALA A 39 -9.49 -17.18 -4.66
CA ALA A 39 -9.27 -18.42 -5.40
C ALA A 39 -7.80 -18.90 -5.35
N ALA A 40 -6.85 -17.97 -5.17
CA ALA A 40 -5.43 -18.28 -4.96
C ALA A 40 -5.08 -18.57 -3.48
N GLY A 41 -6.07 -18.71 -2.60
CA GLY A 41 -5.89 -18.99 -1.17
C GLY A 41 -5.43 -17.80 -0.33
N ILE A 42 -5.57 -16.58 -0.83
CA ILE A 42 -5.23 -15.35 -0.11
C ILE A 42 -6.53 -14.70 0.39
N PRO A 43 -6.76 -14.64 1.70
CA PRO A 43 -7.92 -13.92 2.26
C PRO A 43 -7.93 -12.47 1.77
N ALA A 44 -9.02 -12.04 1.16
CA ALA A 44 -9.09 -10.75 0.51
C ALA A 44 -10.42 -10.03 0.77
N LEU A 45 -10.36 -8.69 0.73
CA LEU A 45 -11.48 -7.77 0.84
C LEU A 45 -11.43 -6.81 -0.35
N ALA A 46 -12.58 -6.62 -1.02
CA ALA A 46 -12.72 -5.57 -2.03
C ALA A 46 -13.09 -4.26 -1.34
N ARG A 47 -12.23 -3.25 -1.47
CA ARG A 47 -12.45 -1.90 -0.93
C ARG A 47 -11.64 -0.88 -1.71
N ASP A 48 -12.29 0.16 -2.21
CA ASP A 48 -11.56 1.31 -2.75
C ASP A 48 -11.09 2.21 -1.59
N LEU A 49 -9.82 2.06 -1.24
CA LEU A 49 -9.19 2.76 -0.11
C LEU A 49 -9.14 4.29 -0.28
N ALA A 50 -9.42 4.81 -1.48
CA ALA A 50 -9.39 6.25 -1.73
C ALA A 50 -10.74 6.93 -1.45
N VAL A 51 -11.86 6.18 -1.46
CA VAL A 51 -13.21 6.78 -1.42
C VAL A 51 -14.19 6.06 -0.51
N GLU A 52 -14.00 4.76 -0.24
CA GLU A 52 -14.92 4.01 0.61
C GLU A 52 -14.59 4.16 2.10
N PRO A 53 -15.59 4.10 2.98
CA PRO A 53 -15.40 4.14 4.44
C PRO A 53 -14.43 3.05 4.92
N LEU A 54 -13.62 3.37 5.93
CA LEU A 54 -12.59 2.48 6.50
C LEU A 54 -12.77 2.25 8.00
N GLU A 55 -13.88 2.72 8.59
CA GLU A 55 -14.16 2.70 10.02
C GLU A 55 -14.39 1.28 10.55
N ASP A 56 -14.81 0.36 9.67
CA ASP A 56 -15.00 -1.07 9.97
C ASP A 56 -13.70 -1.87 9.95
N LEU A 57 -12.60 -1.25 9.51
CA LEU A 57 -11.30 -1.91 9.46
C LEU A 57 -10.49 -1.60 10.73
N HIS A 58 -10.08 -2.64 11.42
CA HIS A 58 -9.35 -2.52 12.69
C HIS A 58 -7.85 -2.51 12.46
N TRP A 59 -7.21 -1.38 12.76
CA TRP A 59 -5.79 -1.15 12.55
C TRP A 59 -4.96 -1.30 13.82
N ALA A 60 -5.59 -1.08 15.00
CA ALA A 60 -4.89 -1.05 16.29
C ALA A 60 -4.12 -2.35 16.55
N GLY A 61 -2.84 -2.22 16.83
CA GLY A 61 -1.96 -3.37 17.10
C GLY A 61 -1.55 -4.19 15.88
N GLU A 62 -2.10 -3.90 14.70
CA GLU A 62 -1.82 -4.63 13.46
C GLU A 62 -0.53 -4.15 12.74
N ALA A 63 0.04 -5.02 11.93
CA ALA A 63 1.02 -4.63 10.92
C ALA A 63 0.28 -4.34 9.61
N VAL A 64 0.59 -3.21 8.99
CA VAL A 64 0.00 -2.75 7.74
C VAL A 64 1.08 -2.54 6.68
N PHE A 65 0.94 -3.22 5.55
CA PHE A 65 1.76 -3.01 4.35
C PHE A 65 0.95 -2.19 3.34
N HIS A 66 1.32 -0.93 3.17
CA HIS A 66 0.71 -0.04 2.20
C HIS A 66 1.48 -0.09 0.87
N LEU A 67 1.03 -0.94 -0.04
CA LEU A 67 1.63 -1.21 -1.35
C LEU A 67 0.77 -0.64 -2.50
N ALA A 68 -0.42 -0.11 -2.20
CA ALA A 68 -1.29 0.48 -3.20
C ALA A 68 -0.62 1.72 -3.81
N PRO A 69 -0.59 1.84 -5.14
CA PRO A 69 -0.03 3.03 -5.77
C PRO A 69 -0.92 4.26 -5.54
N PRO A 70 -0.36 5.47 -5.53
CA PRO A 70 -1.16 6.68 -5.51
C PRO A 70 -2.05 6.74 -6.76
N PRO A 71 -3.17 7.49 -6.72
CA PRO A 71 -4.01 7.73 -7.90
C PRO A 71 -3.19 8.21 -9.10
N ALA A 72 -3.61 7.85 -10.31
CA ALA A 72 -2.89 8.25 -11.54
C ALA A 72 -2.95 9.77 -11.77
N GLU A 73 -4.04 10.41 -11.33
CA GLU A 73 -4.34 11.82 -11.52
C GLU A 73 -4.39 12.57 -10.19
N GLY A 74 -4.28 13.91 -10.26
CA GLY A 74 -4.28 14.79 -9.10
C GLY A 74 -2.89 15.11 -8.56
N GLY A 75 -2.77 16.14 -7.75
CA GLY A 75 -1.52 16.62 -7.14
C GLY A 75 -1.15 15.93 -5.82
N GLU A 76 -2.07 15.13 -5.25
CA GLU A 76 -1.92 14.58 -3.89
C GLU A 76 -2.17 13.07 -3.85
N ASP A 77 -1.56 12.40 -2.88
CA ASP A 77 -1.89 11.01 -2.54
C ASP A 77 -3.10 10.97 -1.59
N ARG A 78 -4.29 11.14 -2.18
CA ARG A 78 -5.57 11.10 -1.43
C ARG A 78 -5.78 9.76 -0.73
N LEU A 79 -5.32 8.67 -1.31
CA LEU A 79 -5.43 7.34 -0.73
C LEU A 79 -4.65 7.26 0.59
N THR A 80 -3.40 7.67 0.59
CA THR A 80 -2.57 7.67 1.80
C THR A 80 -3.12 8.63 2.84
N ARG A 81 -3.60 9.82 2.46
CA ARG A 81 -4.26 10.76 3.40
C ARG A 81 -5.52 10.14 4.04
N HIS A 82 -6.34 9.45 3.26
CA HIS A 82 -7.54 8.78 3.78
C HIS A 82 -7.16 7.68 4.78
N LEU A 83 -6.16 6.85 4.47
CA LEU A 83 -5.64 5.85 5.40
C LEU A 83 -5.11 6.47 6.70
N VAL A 84 -4.33 7.54 6.62
CA VAL A 84 -3.81 8.22 7.82
C VAL A 84 -4.95 8.75 8.69
N THR A 85 -6.01 9.27 8.08
CA THR A 85 -7.21 9.70 8.81
C THR A 85 -7.90 8.50 9.49
N ALA A 86 -8.08 7.40 8.78
CA ALA A 86 -8.65 6.17 9.35
C ALA A 86 -7.80 5.62 10.51
N PHE A 87 -6.48 5.66 10.43
CA PHE A 87 -5.59 5.26 11.53
C PHE A 87 -5.74 6.15 12.77
N ARG A 88 -5.97 7.46 12.59
CA ARG A 88 -6.19 8.39 13.71
C ARG A 88 -7.52 8.16 14.41
N GLN A 89 -8.53 7.72 13.68
CA GLN A 89 -9.89 7.46 14.19
C GLN A 89 -10.05 6.05 14.75
N GLY A 90 -9.55 5.05 14.03
CA GLY A 90 -9.73 3.63 14.34
C GLY A 90 -8.56 2.95 15.09
N GLY A 91 -7.58 3.74 15.52
CA GLY A 91 -6.39 3.25 16.21
C GLY A 91 -5.18 3.04 15.30
N HIS A 92 -4.00 3.33 15.84
CA HIS A 92 -2.75 3.26 15.07
C HIS A 92 -2.29 1.82 14.86
N PRO A 93 -1.81 1.47 13.66
CA PRO A 93 -1.14 0.19 13.45
C PRO A 93 0.15 0.13 14.29
N ARG A 94 0.50 -1.06 14.76
CA ARG A 94 1.76 -1.30 15.46
C ARG A 94 2.97 -1.06 14.55
N ARG A 95 2.81 -1.32 13.27
CA ARG A 95 3.84 -1.10 12.24
C ARG A 95 3.18 -0.75 10.90
N LEU A 96 3.66 0.29 10.27
CA LEU A 96 3.31 0.65 8.90
C LEU A 96 4.55 0.51 8.01
N VAL A 97 4.43 -0.29 6.94
CA VAL A 97 5.42 -0.35 5.87
C VAL A 97 4.81 0.30 4.64
N TYR A 98 5.34 1.44 4.25
CA TYR A 98 4.90 2.21 3.10
C TYR A 98 5.85 1.99 1.92
N MET A 99 5.34 1.48 0.81
CA MET A 99 6.15 1.26 -0.39
C MET A 99 6.22 2.53 -1.22
N SER A 100 7.38 3.16 -1.27
CA SER A 100 7.66 4.28 -2.15
C SER A 100 8.08 3.79 -3.56
N THR A 101 8.72 4.63 -4.32
CA THR A 101 9.21 4.34 -5.67
C THR A 101 10.62 4.92 -5.85
N THR A 102 11.47 4.22 -6.59
CA THR A 102 12.79 4.73 -6.98
C THR A 102 12.70 6.00 -7.86
N GLY A 103 11.53 6.24 -8.48
CA GLY A 103 11.26 7.47 -9.24
C GLY A 103 11.38 8.76 -8.41
N VAL A 104 11.40 8.69 -7.07
CA VAL A 104 11.64 9.85 -6.20
C VAL A 104 13.05 10.44 -6.39
N TYR A 105 14.01 9.66 -6.88
CA TYR A 105 15.38 10.13 -7.14
C TYR A 105 15.56 10.79 -8.53
N GLY A 106 14.51 10.75 -9.39
CA GLY A 106 14.56 11.28 -10.74
C GLY A 106 15.40 10.43 -11.70
N ASP A 107 15.93 11.09 -12.73
CA ASP A 107 16.86 10.43 -13.65
C ASP A 107 18.27 10.40 -13.04
N CYS A 108 18.79 9.22 -12.88
CA CYS A 108 20.12 8.97 -12.33
C CYS A 108 21.12 8.48 -13.40
N GLY A 109 20.75 8.49 -14.68
CA GLY A 109 21.62 8.05 -15.76
C GLY A 109 22.05 6.57 -15.69
N GLY A 110 21.33 5.75 -14.90
CA GLY A 110 21.68 4.35 -14.64
C GLY A 110 22.63 4.13 -13.47
N ASP A 111 23.01 5.17 -12.76
CA ASP A 111 23.87 5.06 -11.57
C ASP A 111 23.16 4.34 -10.41
N TRP A 112 23.94 3.70 -9.57
CA TRP A 112 23.49 3.21 -8.29
C TRP A 112 23.15 4.38 -7.37
N VAL A 113 22.00 4.28 -6.69
CA VAL A 113 21.52 5.27 -5.73
C VAL A 113 21.12 4.59 -4.43
N ASP A 114 21.31 5.28 -3.34
CA ASP A 114 20.86 4.92 -2.01
C ASP A 114 20.08 6.07 -1.36
N GLU A 115 19.68 5.90 -0.13
CA GLU A 115 18.91 6.88 0.64
C GLU A 115 19.65 8.17 0.98
N SER A 116 20.95 8.27 0.74
CA SER A 116 21.74 9.50 0.92
C SER A 116 21.54 10.48 -0.25
N ARG A 117 21.08 9.98 -1.40
CA ARG A 117 20.82 10.84 -2.57
C ARG A 117 19.59 11.70 -2.34
N PRO A 118 19.68 13.02 -2.51
CA PRO A 118 18.52 13.92 -2.39
C PRO A 118 17.43 13.55 -3.40
N PRO A 119 16.16 13.50 -2.98
CA PRO A 119 15.04 13.31 -3.91
C PRO A 119 14.95 14.40 -4.95
N ALA A 120 14.74 14.03 -6.20
CA ALA A 120 14.55 14.93 -7.34
C ALA A 120 13.48 14.37 -8.30
N PRO A 121 12.24 14.13 -7.81
CA PRO A 121 11.20 13.48 -8.60
C PRO A 121 10.82 14.34 -9.82
N ALA A 122 10.87 13.76 -11.01
CA ALA A 122 10.48 14.43 -12.25
C ALA A 122 9.02 14.11 -12.64
N ALA A 123 8.53 12.91 -12.32
CA ALA A 123 7.19 12.49 -12.69
C ALA A 123 6.15 12.85 -11.60
N PRO A 124 4.92 13.28 -11.97
CA PRO A 124 3.88 13.61 -10.99
C PRO A 124 3.59 12.51 -9.97
N ARG A 125 3.67 11.24 -10.39
CA ARG A 125 3.47 10.09 -9.51
C ARG A 125 4.59 9.93 -8.48
N ALA A 126 5.81 10.28 -8.82
CA ALA A 126 6.95 10.25 -7.90
C ALA A 126 6.85 11.38 -6.86
N TRP A 127 6.41 12.58 -7.26
CA TRP A 127 6.10 13.67 -6.36
C TRP A 127 5.11 13.27 -5.26
N ARG A 128 4.00 12.63 -5.64
CA ARG A 128 2.97 12.16 -4.68
C ARG A 128 3.45 11.09 -3.71
N ARG A 129 4.59 10.46 -3.99
CA ARG A 129 5.22 9.47 -3.10
C ARG A 129 6.27 10.06 -2.19
N TRP A 130 6.73 11.25 -2.53
CA TRP A 130 7.73 11.96 -1.73
C TRP A 130 7.10 12.94 -0.73
N ASP A 131 6.02 13.62 -1.11
CA ASP A 131 5.26 14.59 -0.29
C ASP A 131 4.43 13.89 0.78
#